data_bd0c49f6f9c46d8d097fafff603fe007
#
_entry.id   bd0c49f6f9c46d8d097fafff603fe007
#
_cell.length_a   1.000
_cell.length_b   1.000
_cell.length_c   1.000
_cell.angle_alpha   90.00
_cell.angle_beta   90.00
_cell.angle_gamma   90.00
#
_symmetry.space_group_name_H-M   'P 1'
#
loop_
_entity.id
_entity.type
_entity.pdbx_description
1 polymer ?
#
loop_
_entity_poly.entity_id
_entity_poly.type
_entity_poly.pdbx_seq_one_letter_code
_entity_poly.pdbx_strand_id
1 'polypeptide(L)'
;MQGNVEDVFASGAYWREYYASLGHENREVGEFLAEITRELSPGGGLRILDAGCGPTVLYWGVFAAGRNELYGFDLNHANIADNHRRIEAGRAGIVDAGLLEAARHAIGIFGGTQTAEELVADKARQVVGLKVADLSKPWPYAAGKFDLVQSWFALEALPDWQAFDRALAEARLVLKAGGTLAMANTAHGNGWICDERHFETLFVTADQLRRRIADAGFSLIELREVQSADVSWRDQGYGRLLLTHAVKA
;
A
#
# COMPACT_ATOMS: atom_id res chain seq x y z
N MET A 1 27.32 1.89 -9.98
CA MET A 1 27.39 2.56 -8.67
C MET A 1 26.14 2.17 -7.90
N GLN A 2 26.28 1.28 -6.90
CA GLN A 2 25.17 0.98 -5.99
C GLN A 2 25.07 2.18 -5.03
N GLY A 3 24.16 3.12 -5.34
CA GLY A 3 23.75 4.13 -4.37
C GLY A 3 23.07 3.40 -3.21
N ASN A 4 23.41 3.77 -1.98
CA ASN A 4 22.72 3.28 -0.79
C ASN A 4 21.23 3.63 -0.94
N VAL A 5 20.38 2.63 -1.04
CA VAL A 5 18.92 2.76 -1.16
C VAL A 5 18.31 3.46 0.07
N GLU A 6 19.08 3.63 1.14
CA GLU A 6 18.66 4.26 2.41
C GLU A 6 18.37 5.77 2.30
N ASP A 7 18.88 6.47 1.24
CA ASP A 7 18.71 7.92 1.07
C ASP A 7 17.83 8.30 -0.13
N VAL A 8 16.97 7.41 -0.61
CA VAL A 8 16.35 7.55 -1.92
C VAL A 8 15.37 8.73 -1.99
N PHE A 9 14.57 8.98 -0.97
CA PHE A 9 13.74 10.19 -0.86
C PHE A 9 13.48 10.58 0.60
N ALA A 10 13.28 11.89 0.83
CA ALA A 10 12.87 12.36 2.15
C ALA A 10 11.41 11.97 2.39
N SER A 11 11.15 11.17 3.40
CA SER A 11 9.80 10.70 3.77
C SER A 11 8.77 11.84 3.86
N GLY A 12 9.18 13.00 4.38
CA GLY A 12 8.32 14.18 4.46
C GLY A 12 7.99 14.82 3.11
N ALA A 13 8.89 14.78 2.10
CA ALA A 13 8.61 15.27 0.74
C ALA A 13 7.58 14.36 0.08
N TYR A 14 7.81 13.06 0.12
CA TYR A 14 6.88 12.05 -0.41
C TYR A 14 5.47 12.20 0.17
N TRP A 15 5.37 12.38 1.49
CA TRP A 15 4.07 12.63 2.12
C TRP A 15 3.40 13.91 1.60
N ARG A 16 4.14 15.03 1.50
CA ARG A 16 3.57 16.31 1.03
C ARG A 16 3.08 16.24 -0.41
N GLU A 17 3.78 15.51 -1.28
CA GLU A 17 3.42 15.43 -2.70
C GLU A 17 2.26 14.47 -2.95
N TYR A 18 2.22 13.35 -2.26
CA TYR A 18 1.28 12.26 -2.59
C TYR A 18 0.16 12.05 -1.58
N TYR A 19 0.31 12.52 -0.33
CA TYR A 19 -0.63 12.21 0.76
C TYR A 19 -1.11 13.43 1.55
N ALA A 20 -0.71 14.65 1.19
CA ALA A 20 -1.19 15.88 1.85
C ALA A 20 -2.66 16.18 1.57
N SER A 21 -3.22 15.55 0.52
CA SER A 21 -4.64 15.58 0.18
C SER A 21 -5.06 14.22 -0.39
N LEU A 22 -6.36 13.96 -0.45
CA LEU A 22 -6.90 12.74 -1.07
C LEU A 22 -7.02 12.95 -2.59
N GLY A 23 -5.92 12.71 -3.30
CA GLY A 23 -5.91 12.70 -4.77
C GLY A 23 -6.76 11.58 -5.37
N HIS A 24 -7.02 11.66 -6.69
CA HIS A 24 -7.83 10.67 -7.40
C HIS A 24 -7.27 9.25 -7.25
N GLU A 25 -5.96 9.06 -7.42
CA GLU A 25 -5.27 7.78 -7.28
C GLU A 25 -5.49 7.14 -5.91
N ASN A 26 -5.21 7.93 -4.87
CA ASN A 26 -5.35 7.45 -3.51
C ASN A 26 -6.80 7.10 -3.17
N ARG A 27 -7.75 7.80 -3.79
CA ARG A 27 -9.19 7.49 -3.66
C ARG A 27 -9.49 6.13 -4.27
N GLU A 28 -9.09 5.90 -5.51
CA GLU A 28 -9.31 4.63 -6.22
C GLU A 28 -8.69 3.44 -5.47
N VAL A 29 -7.44 3.60 -4.99
CA VAL A 29 -6.77 2.56 -4.19
C VAL A 29 -7.48 2.34 -2.85
N GLY A 30 -7.89 3.41 -2.18
CA GLY A 30 -8.61 3.34 -0.89
C GLY A 30 -9.97 2.65 -1.04
N GLU A 31 -10.76 2.99 -2.07
CA GLU A 31 -12.03 2.35 -2.39
C GLU A 31 -11.84 0.86 -2.70
N PHE A 32 -10.83 0.53 -3.51
CA PHE A 32 -10.48 -0.85 -3.84
C PHE A 32 -10.11 -1.67 -2.58
N LEU A 33 -9.30 -1.12 -1.68
CA LEU A 33 -9.00 -1.76 -0.41
C LEU A 33 -10.24 -1.96 0.46
N ALA A 34 -11.12 -0.95 0.50
CA ALA A 34 -12.37 -1.02 1.23
C ALA A 34 -13.31 -2.11 0.70
N GLU A 35 -13.41 -2.27 -0.63
CA GLU A 35 -14.16 -3.35 -1.28
C GLU A 35 -13.61 -4.71 -0.84
N ILE A 36 -12.31 -4.96 -1.01
CA ILE A 36 -11.64 -6.23 -0.65
C ILE A 36 -11.84 -6.56 0.84
N THR A 37 -11.56 -5.62 1.73
CA THR A 37 -11.63 -5.89 3.18
C THR A 37 -13.05 -6.13 3.65
N ARG A 38 -14.04 -5.50 3.03
CA ARG A 38 -15.47 -5.72 3.29
C ARG A 38 -15.94 -7.10 2.82
N GLU A 39 -15.43 -7.57 1.68
CA GLU A 39 -15.71 -8.92 1.18
C GLU A 39 -15.07 -9.99 2.07
N LEU A 40 -13.83 -9.79 2.48
CA LEU A 40 -13.11 -10.74 3.33
C LEU A 40 -13.70 -10.83 4.74
N SER A 41 -14.01 -9.70 5.37
CA SER A 41 -14.58 -9.65 6.72
C SER A 41 -15.20 -8.29 7.02
N PRO A 42 -16.52 -8.12 6.87
CA PRO A 42 -17.20 -6.84 7.13
C PRO A 42 -16.99 -6.30 8.55
N GLY A 43 -16.85 -7.19 9.52
CA GLY A 43 -16.61 -6.86 10.94
C GLY A 43 -15.15 -6.64 11.31
N GLY A 44 -14.22 -6.89 10.39
CA GLY A 44 -12.78 -6.88 10.65
C GLY A 44 -12.27 -8.22 11.21
N GLY A 45 -11.19 -8.16 12.01
CA GLY A 45 -10.50 -9.35 12.54
C GLY A 45 -9.41 -9.88 11.61
N LEU A 46 -9.10 -9.18 10.53
CA LEU A 46 -8.04 -9.53 9.59
C LEU A 46 -6.66 -9.17 10.15
N ARG A 47 -5.67 -9.98 9.83
CA ARG A 47 -4.25 -9.62 9.93
C ARG A 47 -3.80 -9.12 8.56
N ILE A 48 -3.52 -7.83 8.47
CA ILE A 48 -3.17 -7.13 7.23
C ILE A 48 -1.70 -6.74 7.28
N LEU A 49 -0.94 -7.11 6.26
CA LEU A 49 0.44 -6.70 6.07
C LEU A 49 0.52 -5.68 4.92
N ASP A 50 1.10 -4.52 5.20
CA ASP A 50 1.48 -3.53 4.20
C ASP A 50 2.98 -3.70 3.86
N ALA A 51 3.25 -4.25 2.69
CA ALA A 51 4.59 -4.61 2.25
C ALA A 51 5.19 -3.51 1.36
N GLY A 52 6.30 -2.90 1.80
CA GLY A 52 6.83 -1.67 1.23
C GLY A 52 5.94 -0.48 1.58
N CYS A 53 5.58 -0.38 2.86
CA CYS A 53 4.50 0.48 3.32
C CYS A 53 4.76 1.99 3.22
N GLY A 54 5.98 2.42 2.84
CA GLY A 54 6.30 3.85 2.90
C GLY A 54 5.94 4.45 4.27
N PRO A 55 5.59 5.74 4.36
CA PRO A 55 5.11 6.37 5.59
C PRO A 55 3.58 6.26 5.78
N THR A 56 2.89 5.26 5.18
CA THR A 56 1.44 5.32 4.88
C THR A 56 0.58 4.21 5.50
N VAL A 57 1.12 3.41 6.44
CA VAL A 57 0.34 2.31 7.08
C VAL A 57 -0.98 2.79 7.67
N LEU A 58 -0.97 3.94 8.34
CA LEU A 58 -2.20 4.51 8.93
C LEU A 58 -3.12 5.09 7.86
N TYR A 59 -2.57 5.68 6.80
CA TYR A 59 -3.33 6.25 5.70
C TYR A 59 -4.16 5.16 4.98
N TRP A 60 -3.55 4.04 4.63
CA TRP A 60 -4.27 2.93 4.03
C TRP A 60 -5.13 2.19 5.06
N GLY A 61 -4.68 2.16 6.31
CA GLY A 61 -5.42 1.53 7.41
C GLY A 61 -6.84 2.08 7.59
N VAL A 62 -7.10 3.38 7.30
CA VAL A 62 -8.45 3.96 7.43
C VAL A 62 -9.45 3.37 6.44
N PHE A 63 -8.98 2.85 5.30
CA PHE A 63 -9.81 2.20 4.29
C PHE A 63 -10.06 0.71 4.55
N ALA A 64 -9.39 0.10 5.52
CA ALA A 64 -9.65 -1.29 5.88
C ALA A 64 -10.92 -1.41 6.74
N ALA A 65 -11.92 -2.17 6.26
CA ALA A 65 -13.20 -2.34 6.95
C ALA A 65 -13.04 -2.97 8.34
N GLY A 66 -13.80 -2.49 9.32
CA GLY A 66 -13.83 -3.05 10.65
C GLY A 66 -12.53 -2.89 11.46
N ARG A 67 -12.37 -3.71 12.50
CA ARG A 67 -11.20 -3.70 13.37
C ARG A 67 -10.22 -4.81 13.00
N ASN A 68 -8.96 -4.45 12.71
CA ASN A 68 -7.94 -5.34 12.18
C ASN A 68 -6.64 -5.27 12.99
N GLU A 69 -5.71 -6.21 12.75
CA GLU A 69 -4.31 -6.09 13.14
C GLU A 69 -3.50 -5.62 11.93
N LEU A 70 -2.95 -4.40 12.00
CA LEU A 70 -2.17 -3.78 10.93
C LEU A 70 -0.68 -3.96 11.18
N TYR A 71 0.03 -4.45 10.20
CA TYR A 71 1.48 -4.62 10.18
C TYR A 71 2.05 -3.93 8.96
N GLY A 72 3.31 -3.50 9.04
CA GLY A 72 4.00 -2.93 7.88
C GLY A 72 5.49 -3.19 7.93
N PHE A 73 6.13 -3.11 6.77
CA PHE A 73 7.58 -2.99 6.69
C PHE A 73 7.98 -2.17 5.47
N ASP A 74 9.13 -1.52 5.60
CA ASP A 74 9.74 -0.73 4.54
C ASP A 74 11.27 -0.76 4.68
N LEU A 75 11.99 -0.61 3.57
CA LEU A 75 13.44 -0.55 3.58
C LEU A 75 13.95 0.73 4.24
N ASN A 76 13.24 1.85 4.03
CA ASN A 76 13.64 3.16 4.51
C ASN A 76 13.29 3.35 5.99
N HIS A 77 14.31 3.45 6.83
CA HIS A 77 14.16 3.74 8.27
C HIS A 77 13.35 5.01 8.56
N ALA A 78 13.48 6.05 7.70
CA ALA A 78 12.75 7.29 7.88
C ALA A 78 11.23 7.09 7.67
N ASN A 79 10.81 6.23 6.74
CA ASN A 79 9.41 5.88 6.54
C ASN A 79 8.82 5.18 7.76
N ILE A 80 9.58 4.26 8.37
CA ILE A 80 9.16 3.57 9.58
C ILE A 80 9.08 4.55 10.77
N ALA A 81 10.04 5.46 10.91
CA ALA A 81 10.01 6.49 11.94
C ALA A 81 8.82 7.45 11.76
N ASP A 82 8.49 7.83 10.52
CA ASP A 82 7.33 8.66 10.20
C ASP A 82 6.00 7.95 10.52
N ASN A 83 5.88 6.66 10.19
CA ASN A 83 4.72 5.88 10.60
C ASN A 83 4.55 5.89 12.13
N HIS A 84 5.63 5.66 12.91
CA HIS A 84 5.56 5.72 14.37
C HIS A 84 5.06 7.08 14.87
N ARG A 85 5.61 8.19 14.33
CA ARG A 85 5.16 9.55 14.72
C ARG A 85 3.68 9.79 14.41
N ARG A 86 3.19 9.38 13.22
CA ARG A 86 1.79 9.53 12.83
C ARG A 86 0.86 8.66 13.67
N ILE A 87 1.28 7.44 13.99
CA ILE A 87 0.51 6.54 14.86
C ILE A 87 0.38 7.14 16.26
N GLU A 88 1.45 7.64 16.86
CA GLU A 88 1.40 8.29 18.17
C GLU A 88 0.56 9.57 18.15
N ALA A 89 0.73 10.41 17.11
CA ALA A 89 -0.10 11.60 16.91
C ALA A 89 -1.58 11.24 16.75
N GLY A 90 -1.90 10.24 15.93
CA GLY A 90 -3.26 9.75 15.72
C GLY A 90 -3.89 9.21 17.01
N ARG A 91 -3.15 8.46 17.82
CA ARG A 91 -3.60 8.02 19.17
C ARG A 91 -3.95 9.19 20.09
N ALA A 92 -3.24 10.30 19.94
CA ALA A 92 -3.46 11.54 20.68
C ALA A 92 -4.54 12.44 20.04
N GLY A 93 -5.16 12.05 18.93
CA GLY A 93 -6.15 12.84 18.21
C GLY A 93 -5.54 13.98 17.38
N ILE A 94 -4.22 13.96 17.15
CA ILE A 94 -3.50 14.93 16.30
C ILE A 94 -3.33 14.32 14.91
N VAL A 95 -4.05 14.87 13.94
CA VAL A 95 -4.13 14.28 12.59
C VAL A 95 -3.86 15.35 11.54
N ASP A 96 -3.03 15.04 10.54
CA ASP A 96 -2.80 15.94 9.41
C ASP A 96 -3.97 15.96 8.41
N ALA A 97 -4.01 16.99 7.56
CA ALA A 97 -5.14 17.26 6.67
C ALA A 97 -5.41 16.11 5.69
N GLY A 98 -4.36 15.54 5.08
CA GLY A 98 -4.51 14.47 4.09
C GLY A 98 -5.07 13.19 4.71
N LEU A 99 -4.62 12.82 5.92
CA LEU A 99 -5.15 11.68 6.64
C LEU A 99 -6.60 11.93 7.09
N LEU A 100 -6.96 13.17 7.47
CA LEU A 100 -8.35 13.52 7.76
C LEU A 100 -9.26 13.41 6.53
N GLU A 101 -8.81 13.84 5.36
CA GLU A 101 -9.57 13.67 4.11
C GLU A 101 -9.79 12.20 3.78
N ALA A 102 -8.74 11.39 3.86
CA ALA A 102 -8.84 9.94 3.66
C ALA A 102 -9.82 9.30 4.63
N ALA A 103 -9.76 9.66 5.90
CA ALA A 103 -10.67 9.15 6.94
C ALA A 103 -12.13 9.56 6.70
N ARG A 104 -12.39 10.83 6.31
CA ARG A 104 -13.76 11.28 5.95
C ARG A 104 -14.32 10.51 4.76
N HIS A 105 -13.50 10.29 3.76
CA HIS A 105 -13.88 9.51 2.59
C HIS A 105 -14.22 8.06 2.97
N ALA A 106 -13.35 7.41 3.75
CA ALA A 106 -13.59 6.06 4.25
C ALA A 106 -14.89 5.95 5.08
N ILE A 107 -15.18 6.93 5.94
CA ILE A 107 -16.45 7.00 6.68
C ILE A 107 -17.65 7.04 5.72
N GLY A 108 -17.55 7.82 4.64
CA GLY A 108 -18.58 7.87 3.59
C GLY A 108 -18.81 6.51 2.93
N ILE A 109 -17.73 5.77 2.63
CA ILE A 109 -17.80 4.41 2.04
C ILE A 109 -18.48 3.41 2.99
N PHE A 110 -18.16 3.48 4.28
CA PHE A 110 -18.65 2.52 5.27
C PHE A 110 -19.99 2.91 5.92
N GLY A 111 -20.48 4.14 5.71
CA GLY A 111 -21.69 4.64 6.33
C GLY A 111 -21.56 4.85 7.84
N GLY A 112 -20.34 5.14 8.32
CA GLY A 112 -20.04 5.33 9.73
C GLY A 112 -20.55 6.68 10.29
N THR A 113 -20.76 6.75 11.61
CA THR A 113 -21.18 7.99 12.32
C THR A 113 -20.06 8.61 13.16
N GLN A 114 -18.89 7.96 13.23
CA GLN A 114 -17.71 8.45 13.95
C GLN A 114 -17.07 9.65 13.24
N THR A 115 -16.33 10.47 13.96
CA THR A 115 -15.52 11.53 13.35
C THR A 115 -14.29 10.96 12.64
N ALA A 116 -13.67 11.76 11.77
CA ALA A 116 -12.44 11.35 11.09
C ALA A 116 -11.29 11.13 12.10
N GLU A 117 -11.21 11.99 13.12
CA GLU A 117 -10.23 11.88 14.19
C GLU A 117 -10.41 10.60 15.02
N GLU A 118 -11.66 10.25 15.32
CA GLU A 118 -12.00 9.00 16.04
C GLU A 118 -11.62 7.77 15.20
N LEU A 119 -11.89 7.77 13.88
CA LEU A 119 -11.48 6.69 12.99
C LEU A 119 -9.96 6.55 12.97
N VAL A 120 -9.23 7.65 12.78
CA VAL A 120 -7.76 7.62 12.76
C VAL A 120 -7.21 7.12 14.10
N ALA A 121 -7.73 7.60 15.23
CA ALA A 121 -7.30 7.14 16.55
C ALA A 121 -7.58 5.65 16.76
N ASP A 122 -8.71 5.14 16.28
CA ASP A 122 -9.02 3.71 16.35
C ASP A 122 -8.08 2.88 15.47
N LYS A 123 -7.82 3.29 14.22
CA LYS A 123 -6.87 2.61 13.34
C LYS A 123 -5.43 2.68 13.87
N ALA A 124 -5.02 3.77 14.48
CA ALA A 124 -3.71 3.90 15.12
C ALA A 124 -3.51 2.88 16.27
N ARG A 125 -4.57 2.53 17.01
CA ARG A 125 -4.54 1.45 18.01
C ARG A 125 -4.45 0.05 17.41
N GLN A 126 -4.83 -0.11 16.15
CA GLN A 126 -4.80 -1.39 15.44
C GLN A 126 -3.43 -1.71 14.83
N VAL A 127 -2.50 -0.74 14.77
CA VAL A 127 -1.13 -1.00 14.29
C VAL A 127 -0.36 -1.76 15.35
N VAL A 128 0.00 -3.02 15.01
CA VAL A 128 0.62 -3.99 15.92
C VAL A 128 2.14 -4.01 15.77
N GLY A 129 2.65 -3.83 14.54
CA GLY A 129 4.09 -3.91 14.33
C GLY A 129 4.56 -3.34 13.01
N LEU A 130 5.64 -2.58 13.11
CA LEU A 130 6.37 -2.02 11.97
C LEU A 130 7.81 -2.53 12.00
N LYS A 131 8.40 -2.83 10.84
CA LYS A 131 9.76 -3.32 10.72
C LYS A 131 10.52 -2.64 9.61
N VAL A 132 11.83 -2.53 9.75
CA VAL A 132 12.71 -2.22 8.64
C VAL A 132 13.09 -3.52 7.95
N ALA A 133 12.76 -3.65 6.66
CA ALA A 133 13.10 -4.82 5.86
C ALA A 133 13.02 -4.52 4.36
N ASP A 134 13.77 -5.27 3.57
CA ASP A 134 13.86 -5.16 2.12
C ASP A 134 12.86 -6.12 1.45
N LEU A 135 12.00 -5.57 0.57
CA LEU A 135 11.04 -6.34 -0.24
C LEU A 135 11.68 -7.43 -1.10
N SER A 136 12.93 -7.23 -1.54
CA SER A 136 13.67 -8.16 -2.38
C SER A 136 14.29 -9.35 -1.62
N LYS A 137 14.19 -9.36 -0.28
CA LYS A 137 14.76 -10.36 0.63
C LYS A 137 13.65 -11.18 1.30
N PRO A 138 13.98 -12.26 2.04
CA PRO A 138 13.00 -12.95 2.87
C PRO A 138 12.31 -11.99 3.84
N TRP A 139 10.98 -12.05 3.88
CA TRP A 139 10.19 -11.13 4.70
C TRP A 139 10.24 -11.50 6.19
N PRO A 140 10.24 -10.51 7.10
CA PRO A 140 10.49 -10.73 8.52
C PRO A 140 9.27 -11.27 9.28
N TYR A 141 8.46 -12.11 8.63
CA TYR A 141 7.23 -12.67 9.17
C TYR A 141 7.11 -14.19 8.93
N ALA A 142 6.40 -14.87 9.82
CA ALA A 142 6.16 -16.31 9.69
C ALA A 142 5.24 -16.63 8.52
N ALA A 143 5.42 -17.82 7.95
CA ALA A 143 4.54 -18.36 6.92
C ALA A 143 3.10 -18.47 7.44
N GLY A 144 2.12 -18.19 6.58
CA GLY A 144 0.71 -18.34 6.88
C GLY A 144 0.18 -17.43 8.00
N LYS A 145 0.81 -16.27 8.20
CA LYS A 145 0.42 -15.34 9.26
C LYS A 145 -0.75 -14.44 8.89
N PHE A 146 -0.82 -13.97 7.65
CA PHE A 146 -1.70 -12.88 7.24
C PHE A 146 -2.92 -13.36 6.44
N ASP A 147 -4.03 -12.67 6.61
CA ASP A 147 -5.25 -12.84 5.83
C ASP A 147 -5.17 -12.04 4.53
N LEU A 148 -4.56 -10.83 4.61
CA LEU A 148 -4.36 -9.91 3.49
C LEU A 148 -2.90 -9.40 3.50
N VAL A 149 -2.26 -9.48 2.36
CA VAL A 149 -1.04 -8.71 2.04
C VAL A 149 -1.42 -7.63 1.05
N GLN A 150 -1.09 -6.40 1.37
CA GLN A 150 -1.23 -5.26 0.44
C GLN A 150 0.14 -4.68 0.11
N SER A 151 0.29 -4.12 -1.09
CA SER A 151 1.48 -3.39 -1.51
C SER A 151 1.08 -2.28 -2.50
N TRP A 152 1.25 -1.03 -2.09
CA TRP A 152 0.83 0.13 -2.86
C TRP A 152 2.03 0.88 -3.40
N PHE A 153 2.21 0.85 -4.72
CA PHE A 153 3.28 1.58 -5.43
C PHE A 153 4.71 1.20 -5.02
N ALA A 154 4.92 -0.04 -4.51
CA ALA A 154 6.22 -0.44 -4.01
C ALA A 154 6.90 -1.54 -4.85
N LEU A 155 6.15 -2.47 -5.42
CA LEU A 155 6.75 -3.59 -6.13
C LEU A 155 7.37 -3.18 -7.46
N GLU A 156 6.82 -2.22 -8.18
CA GLU A 156 7.42 -1.69 -9.41
C GLU A 156 8.71 -0.90 -9.17
N ALA A 157 8.95 -0.43 -7.94
CA ALA A 157 10.21 0.23 -7.56
C ALA A 157 11.37 -0.76 -7.32
N LEU A 158 11.12 -2.06 -7.38
CA LEU A 158 12.15 -3.08 -7.27
C LEU A 158 13.12 -3.04 -8.47
N PRO A 159 14.39 -3.43 -8.30
CA PRO A 159 15.43 -3.22 -9.30
C PRO A 159 15.22 -4.02 -10.59
N ASP A 160 14.55 -5.14 -10.52
CA ASP A 160 14.30 -6.02 -11.65
C ASP A 160 13.09 -6.94 -11.43
N TRP A 161 12.64 -7.58 -12.49
CA TRP A 161 11.54 -8.51 -12.46
C TRP A 161 11.80 -9.76 -11.60
N GLN A 162 13.06 -10.14 -11.41
CA GLN A 162 13.39 -11.26 -10.52
C GLN A 162 13.15 -10.90 -9.05
N ALA A 163 13.46 -9.64 -8.66
CA ALA A 163 13.12 -9.13 -7.34
C ALA A 163 11.60 -9.04 -7.14
N PHE A 164 10.87 -8.61 -8.16
CA PHE A 164 9.40 -8.58 -8.16
C PHE A 164 8.81 -9.99 -7.96
N ASP A 165 9.29 -10.99 -8.70
CA ASP A 165 8.82 -12.37 -8.58
C ASP A 165 9.15 -12.96 -7.19
N ARG A 166 10.32 -12.65 -6.63
CA ARG A 166 10.65 -13.03 -5.24
C ARG A 166 9.70 -12.39 -4.24
N ALA A 167 9.36 -11.13 -4.40
CA ALA A 167 8.40 -10.45 -3.51
C ALA A 167 7.01 -11.09 -3.59
N LEU A 168 6.54 -11.49 -4.77
CA LEU A 168 5.29 -12.26 -4.91
C LEU A 168 5.37 -13.62 -4.20
N ALA A 169 6.50 -14.32 -4.30
CA ALA A 169 6.70 -15.59 -3.60
C ALA A 169 6.71 -15.42 -2.07
N GLU A 170 7.33 -14.35 -1.55
CA GLU A 170 7.30 -14.02 -0.12
C GLU A 170 5.89 -13.62 0.33
N ALA A 171 5.15 -12.84 -0.46
CA ALA A 171 3.74 -12.53 -0.18
C ALA A 171 2.91 -13.82 -0.06
N ARG A 172 3.10 -14.75 -1.01
CA ARG A 172 2.44 -16.06 -0.97
C ARG A 172 2.85 -16.88 0.26
N LEU A 173 4.12 -16.83 0.66
CA LEU A 173 4.62 -17.55 1.83
C LEU A 173 3.95 -17.07 3.11
N VAL A 174 3.88 -15.76 3.34
CA VAL A 174 3.34 -15.18 4.58
C VAL A 174 1.81 -15.17 4.64
N LEU A 175 1.12 -15.30 3.50
CA LEU A 175 -0.34 -15.44 3.43
C LEU A 175 -0.80 -16.83 3.92
N LYS A 176 -1.91 -16.86 4.65
CA LYS A 176 -2.66 -18.07 4.94
C LYS A 176 -3.11 -18.78 3.64
N ALA A 177 -3.51 -20.03 3.72
CA ALA A 177 -4.22 -20.68 2.62
C ALA A 177 -5.53 -19.92 2.34
N GLY A 178 -5.79 -19.61 1.06
CA GLY A 178 -6.91 -18.76 0.67
C GLY A 178 -6.76 -17.27 1.05
N GLY A 179 -5.60 -16.86 1.55
CA GLY A 179 -5.33 -15.44 1.86
C GLY A 179 -5.19 -14.60 0.60
N THR A 180 -5.42 -13.32 0.74
CA THR A 180 -5.55 -12.35 -0.36
C THR A 180 -4.31 -11.50 -0.55
N LEU A 181 -3.95 -11.26 -1.80
CA LEU A 181 -2.98 -10.26 -2.25
C LEU A 181 -3.71 -9.09 -2.92
N ALA A 182 -3.47 -7.87 -2.45
CA ALA A 182 -3.95 -6.64 -3.07
C ALA A 182 -2.76 -5.74 -3.43
N MET A 183 -2.72 -5.21 -4.65
CA MET A 183 -1.62 -4.36 -5.11
C MET A 183 -2.13 -3.20 -5.94
N ALA A 184 -1.42 -2.07 -5.88
CA ALA A 184 -1.50 -1.02 -6.89
C ALA A 184 -0.11 -0.80 -7.47
N ASN A 185 -0.03 -0.77 -8.79
CA ASN A 185 1.20 -0.50 -9.52
C ASN A 185 0.97 0.65 -10.51
N THR A 186 1.94 1.54 -10.62
CA THR A 186 2.00 2.46 -11.75
C THR A 186 2.28 1.69 -13.03
N ALA A 187 1.65 2.05 -14.13
CA ALA A 187 1.74 1.33 -15.39
C ALA A 187 1.93 2.26 -16.58
N HIS A 188 2.48 1.71 -17.65
CA HIS A 188 2.78 2.45 -18.87
C HIS A 188 3.70 3.66 -18.67
N GLY A 189 4.57 3.57 -17.68
CA GLY A 189 5.61 4.54 -17.35
C GLY A 189 6.88 3.84 -16.90
N ASN A 190 7.95 4.60 -16.74
CA ASN A 190 9.26 4.09 -16.33
C ASN A 190 9.79 4.76 -15.07
N GLY A 191 8.91 5.43 -14.32
CA GLY A 191 9.31 6.09 -13.10
C GLY A 191 8.23 7.01 -12.53
N TRP A 192 8.59 7.68 -11.47
CA TRP A 192 7.81 8.69 -10.78
C TRP A 192 8.73 9.82 -10.27
N ILE A 193 8.18 10.97 -9.95
CA ILE A 193 8.93 12.14 -9.52
C ILE A 193 8.57 12.46 -8.07
N CYS A 194 9.59 12.74 -7.25
CA CYS A 194 9.42 13.25 -5.90
C CYS A 194 10.56 14.23 -5.58
N ASP A 195 10.24 15.40 -5.05
CA ASP A 195 11.21 16.45 -4.73
C ASP A 195 12.13 16.77 -5.93
N GLU A 196 11.51 16.96 -7.12
CA GLU A 196 12.17 17.21 -8.41
C GLU A 196 13.11 16.07 -8.89
N ARG A 197 13.15 14.94 -8.22
CA ARG A 197 13.98 13.80 -8.57
C ARG A 197 13.14 12.72 -9.23
N HIS A 198 13.65 12.16 -10.33
CA HIS A 198 13.05 11.03 -11.02
C HIS A 198 13.57 9.72 -10.42
N PHE A 199 12.64 8.81 -10.10
CA PHE A 199 12.90 7.46 -9.61
C PHE A 199 12.44 6.46 -10.66
N GLU A 200 13.36 5.64 -11.14
CA GLU A 200 13.06 4.60 -12.11
C GLU A 200 12.20 3.51 -11.52
N THR A 201 11.26 2.99 -12.31
CA THR A 201 10.42 1.84 -11.97
C THR A 201 10.44 0.82 -13.11
N LEU A 202 10.00 -0.38 -12.79
CA LEU A 202 9.72 -1.40 -13.80
C LEU A 202 8.58 -0.91 -14.72
N PHE A 203 8.74 -1.12 -16.02
CA PHE A 203 7.66 -0.86 -16.97
C PHE A 203 6.61 -1.98 -16.86
N VAL A 204 5.53 -1.69 -16.14
CA VAL A 204 4.49 -2.66 -15.82
C VAL A 204 3.33 -2.60 -16.81
N THR A 205 2.89 -3.76 -17.29
CA THR A 205 1.68 -3.90 -18.11
C THR A 205 0.73 -4.92 -17.50
N ALA A 206 -0.56 -4.82 -17.84
CA ALA A 206 -1.58 -5.75 -17.36
C ALA A 206 -1.25 -7.21 -17.67
N ASP A 207 -0.74 -7.48 -18.88
CA ASP A 207 -0.40 -8.85 -19.30
C ASP A 207 0.83 -9.41 -18.57
N GLN A 208 1.81 -8.55 -18.23
CA GLN A 208 2.94 -8.96 -17.39
C GLN A 208 2.47 -9.30 -15.98
N LEU A 209 1.62 -8.47 -15.38
CA LEU A 209 1.08 -8.75 -14.04
C LEU A 209 0.26 -10.04 -14.02
N ARG A 210 -0.67 -10.24 -14.95
CA ARG A 210 -1.48 -11.48 -15.03
C ARG A 210 -0.61 -12.73 -15.03
N ARG A 211 0.43 -12.75 -15.88
CA ARG A 211 1.35 -13.89 -15.97
C ARG A 211 2.10 -14.11 -14.67
N ARG A 212 2.72 -13.06 -14.10
CA ARG A 212 3.55 -13.18 -12.89
C ARG A 212 2.73 -13.58 -11.66
N ILE A 213 1.51 -13.07 -11.53
CA ILE A 213 0.58 -13.45 -10.47
C ILE A 213 0.24 -14.93 -10.57
N ALA A 214 -0.08 -15.41 -11.79
CA ALA A 214 -0.37 -16.83 -12.02
C ALA A 214 0.87 -17.71 -11.78
N ASP A 215 2.04 -17.32 -12.27
CA ASP A 215 3.31 -18.04 -12.09
C ASP A 215 3.72 -18.11 -10.60
N ALA A 216 3.38 -17.08 -9.83
CA ALA A 216 3.59 -17.08 -8.38
C ALA A 216 2.56 -17.95 -7.60
N GLY A 217 1.59 -18.57 -8.26
CA GLY A 217 0.59 -19.46 -7.66
C GLY A 217 -0.57 -18.72 -6.98
N PHE A 218 -0.96 -17.59 -7.54
CA PHE A 218 -2.19 -16.89 -7.17
C PHE A 218 -3.25 -17.05 -8.25
N SER A 219 -4.51 -17.12 -7.83
CA SER A 219 -5.67 -16.99 -8.69
C SER A 219 -6.09 -15.53 -8.76
N LEU A 220 -5.99 -14.91 -9.93
CA LEU A 220 -6.41 -13.54 -10.14
C LEU A 220 -7.94 -13.43 -10.07
N ILE A 221 -8.45 -12.58 -9.18
CA ILE A 221 -9.88 -12.27 -9.05
C ILE A 221 -10.21 -11.05 -9.90
N GLU A 222 -9.43 -9.96 -9.76
CA GLU A 222 -9.63 -8.73 -10.49
C GLU A 222 -8.30 -8.09 -10.87
N LEU A 223 -8.25 -7.49 -12.05
CA LEU A 223 -7.22 -6.54 -12.49
C LEU A 223 -7.93 -5.34 -13.11
N ARG A 224 -8.06 -4.26 -12.30
CA ARG A 224 -8.73 -3.02 -12.69
C ARG A 224 -7.68 -2.03 -13.21
N GLU A 225 -7.93 -1.47 -14.38
CA GLU A 225 -7.13 -0.36 -14.90
C GLU A 225 -7.82 0.96 -14.55
N VAL A 226 -7.10 1.83 -13.86
CA VAL A 226 -7.53 3.19 -13.55
C VAL A 226 -6.78 4.14 -14.47
N GLN A 227 -7.52 4.92 -15.26
CA GLN A 227 -6.95 5.97 -16.08
C GLN A 227 -6.88 7.26 -15.29
N SER A 228 -5.80 8.01 -15.45
CA SER A 228 -5.75 9.36 -14.91
C SER A 228 -6.86 10.21 -15.50
N ALA A 229 -7.66 10.81 -14.64
CA ALA A 229 -8.57 11.88 -15.03
C ALA A 229 -7.83 13.21 -15.23
N ASP A 230 -6.57 13.31 -14.81
CA ASP A 230 -5.77 14.54 -14.81
C ASP A 230 -4.46 14.37 -15.59
N VAL A 231 -4.05 15.44 -16.23
CA VAL A 231 -2.79 15.54 -17.00
C VAL A 231 -1.56 15.38 -16.08
N SER A 232 -1.72 15.64 -14.78
CA SER A 232 -0.67 15.60 -13.76
C SER A 232 0.06 14.24 -13.65
N TRP A 233 -0.61 13.12 -13.91
CA TRP A 233 0.04 11.81 -13.87
C TRP A 233 1.06 11.60 -14.98
N ARG A 234 0.78 12.15 -16.18
CA ARG A 234 1.72 12.09 -17.30
C ARG A 234 2.99 12.86 -16.99
N ASP A 235 2.86 13.95 -16.26
CA ASP A 235 3.99 14.75 -15.80
C ASP A 235 4.79 14.02 -14.71
N GLN A 236 4.17 13.07 -14.01
CA GLN A 236 4.82 12.20 -13.02
C GLN A 236 5.45 10.93 -13.62
N GLY A 237 5.31 10.69 -14.92
CA GLY A 237 6.04 9.63 -15.62
C GLY A 237 5.27 8.32 -15.83
N TYR A 238 3.98 8.24 -15.51
CA TYR A 238 3.14 7.05 -15.77
C TYR A 238 1.75 7.44 -16.31
N GLY A 239 1.09 6.50 -16.98
CA GLY A 239 -0.16 6.76 -17.67
C GLY A 239 -1.40 6.15 -17.02
N ARG A 240 -1.23 5.16 -16.14
CA ARG A 240 -2.33 4.37 -15.56
C ARG A 240 -1.91 3.76 -14.23
N LEU A 241 -2.93 3.35 -13.44
CA LEU A 241 -2.74 2.41 -12.34
C LEU A 241 -3.32 1.04 -12.70
N LEU A 242 -2.70 0.00 -12.19
CA LEU A 242 -3.22 -1.36 -12.20
C LEU A 242 -3.49 -1.80 -10.76
N LEU A 243 -4.78 -1.94 -10.43
CA LEU A 243 -5.21 -2.44 -9.15
C LEU A 243 -5.45 -3.95 -9.27
N THR A 244 -4.81 -4.71 -8.41
CA THR A 244 -4.82 -6.17 -8.46
C THR A 244 -5.42 -6.75 -7.20
N HIS A 245 -6.40 -7.65 -7.35
CA HIS A 245 -6.94 -8.53 -6.30
C HIS A 245 -6.71 -9.98 -6.72
N ALA A 246 -5.97 -10.74 -5.92
CA ALA A 246 -5.67 -12.13 -6.18
C ALA A 246 -5.70 -12.95 -4.89
N VAL A 247 -6.00 -14.25 -5.00
CA VAL A 247 -6.11 -15.18 -3.86
C VAL A 247 -5.04 -16.26 -3.99
N LYS A 248 -4.38 -16.57 -2.88
CA LYS A 248 -3.44 -17.68 -2.79
C LYS A 248 -4.16 -19.01 -3.05
N ALA A 249 -3.81 -19.63 -4.19
CA ALA A 249 -4.29 -20.94 -4.57
C ALA A 249 -3.70 -22.06 -3.70
#